data_43caadeac3f7f3ae62150af473c05a08
#
_entry.id   43caadeac3f7f3ae62150af473c05a08
#
_cell.length_a   1.000
_cell.length_b   1.000
_cell.length_c   1.000
_cell.angle_alpha   90.00
_cell.angle_beta   90.00
_cell.angle_gamma   90.00
#
_symmetry.space_group_name_H-M   'P 1'
#
loop_
_entity.id
_entity.type
_entity.pdbx_description
1 polymer ?
#
loop_
_entity_poly.entity_id
_entity_poly.type
_entity_poly.pdbx_seq_one_letter_code
_entity_poly.pdbx_strand_id
1 'polypeptide(L)'
;GEETCIGSVEELYAEIEKAVAAGLMASNPLKDRGFVPGDYSQDNYDKIDLHRPFVDEVVLISPTGKPMKRETDLIDVWFDSGAMPYAQIHYPFEHKAELDNRTVYPADFIAEGVDQTRGWFFTLHAISTMVFDSVAYKAVISNGLVLDKNGNKMSKRLGNAVDPFGAIEQYGSDAVRWYMITNSSPWDNLKFDEAGVQEVSRTFFGKLFQTYSFLTMYANVDGWYYAETDVPMSERPEIDRWILSELNTLVKNVEACYEDYEPTKAGRLIQDFVIDKVSTW
;
A
#
# COMPACT_ATOMS: atom_id res chain seq x y z
N GLY A 1 1.98 41.80 2.92
CA GLY A 1 1.58 41.90 1.52
C GLY A 1 0.17 41.40 1.33
N GLU A 2 -0.39 41.59 0.17
CA GLU A 2 -1.66 40.96 -0.20
C GLU A 2 -1.35 39.58 -0.76
N GLU A 3 -2.09 38.59 -0.30
CA GLU A 3 -1.92 37.19 -0.70
C GLU A 3 -3.23 36.65 -1.23
N THR A 4 -3.19 35.82 -2.25
CA THR A 4 -4.34 35.15 -2.85
C THR A 4 -3.97 33.69 -3.11
N CYS A 5 -4.83 32.78 -2.69
CA CYS A 5 -4.70 31.36 -2.98
C CYS A 5 -5.64 31.03 -4.14
N ILE A 6 -5.10 30.43 -5.18
CA ILE A 6 -5.88 29.98 -6.36
C ILE A 6 -6.22 28.50 -6.15
N GLY A 7 -7.52 28.20 -6.10
CA GLY A 7 -8.03 26.86 -5.81
C GLY A 7 -8.32 25.99 -7.04
N SER A 8 -8.32 26.56 -8.25
CA SER A 8 -8.58 25.79 -9.47
C SER A 8 -7.97 26.44 -10.71
N VAL A 9 -7.83 25.67 -11.79
CA VAL A 9 -7.36 26.19 -13.08
C VAL A 9 -8.37 27.20 -13.66
N GLU A 10 -9.63 27.00 -13.43
CA GLU A 10 -10.69 27.93 -13.86
C GLU A 10 -10.61 29.26 -13.12
N GLU A 11 -10.35 29.23 -11.83
CA GLU A 11 -10.10 30.42 -11.05
C GLU A 11 -8.86 31.14 -11.54
N LEU A 12 -7.76 30.40 -11.78
CA LEU A 12 -6.53 30.97 -12.36
C LEU A 12 -6.81 31.64 -13.70
N TYR A 13 -7.57 30.99 -14.57
CA TYR A 13 -7.97 31.56 -15.86
C TYR A 13 -8.73 32.88 -15.68
N ALA A 14 -9.69 32.91 -14.78
CA ALA A 14 -10.51 34.09 -14.53
C ALA A 14 -9.68 35.24 -13.93
N GLU A 15 -8.76 34.95 -13.01
CA GLU A 15 -7.87 35.95 -12.42
C GLU A 15 -6.86 36.51 -13.43
N ILE A 16 -6.37 35.67 -14.36
CA ILE A 16 -5.52 36.15 -15.47
C ILE A 16 -6.33 37.08 -16.41
N GLU A 17 -7.59 36.76 -16.74
CA GLU A 17 -8.44 37.65 -17.56
C GLU A 17 -8.61 39.04 -16.90
N LYS A 18 -8.74 39.09 -15.57
CA LYS A 18 -8.76 40.38 -14.84
C LYS A 18 -7.43 41.15 -14.98
N ALA A 19 -6.30 40.46 -14.90
CA ALA A 19 -4.99 41.05 -15.08
C ALA A 19 -4.77 41.56 -16.53
N VAL A 20 -5.26 40.82 -17.52
CA VAL A 20 -5.27 41.27 -18.94
C VAL A 20 -6.13 42.52 -19.11
N ALA A 21 -7.33 42.53 -18.55
CA ALA A 21 -8.24 43.68 -18.61
C ALA A 21 -7.64 44.94 -17.93
N ALA A 22 -6.82 44.73 -16.90
CA ALA A 22 -6.08 45.81 -16.22
C ALA A 22 -4.76 46.22 -16.92
N GLY A 23 -4.40 45.57 -18.00
CA GLY A 23 -3.18 45.87 -18.77
C GLY A 23 -1.88 45.37 -18.14
N LEU A 24 -1.98 44.45 -17.14
CA LEU A 24 -0.83 43.86 -16.46
C LEU A 24 -0.25 42.66 -17.24
N MET A 25 -1.05 42.04 -18.10
CA MET A 25 -0.65 40.99 -19.02
C MET A 25 -1.16 41.29 -20.41
N ALA A 26 -0.41 40.90 -21.47
CA ALA A 26 -0.76 41.09 -22.85
C ALA A 26 -1.90 40.15 -23.31
N SER A 27 -1.89 38.94 -22.84
CA SER A 27 -2.89 37.90 -23.13
C SER A 27 -2.96 36.87 -21.97
N ASN A 28 -3.97 36.00 -22.02
CA ASN A 28 -4.08 34.89 -21.11
C ASN A 28 -3.39 33.65 -21.73
N PRO A 29 -2.26 33.18 -21.16
CA PRO A 29 -1.52 32.05 -21.73
C PRO A 29 -2.29 30.73 -21.74
N LEU A 30 -3.26 30.52 -20.85
CA LEU A 30 -4.14 29.34 -20.88
C LEU A 30 -5.09 29.40 -22.07
N LYS A 31 -5.66 30.59 -22.34
CA LYS A 31 -6.53 30.84 -23.49
C LYS A 31 -5.78 30.72 -24.81
N ASP A 32 -4.56 31.24 -24.87
CA ASP A 32 -3.72 31.19 -26.07
C ASP A 32 -3.35 29.74 -26.46
N ARG A 33 -3.31 28.84 -25.51
CA ARG A 33 -3.14 27.39 -25.71
C ARG A 33 -4.44 26.64 -25.97
N GLY A 34 -5.56 27.31 -25.96
CA GLY A 34 -6.88 26.76 -26.26
C GLY A 34 -7.54 26.01 -25.10
N PHE A 35 -7.15 26.31 -23.84
CA PHE A 35 -7.85 25.80 -22.67
C PHE A 35 -9.25 26.41 -22.58
N VAL A 36 -10.25 25.58 -22.30
CA VAL A 36 -11.65 25.95 -22.18
C VAL A 36 -12.11 25.71 -20.74
N PRO A 37 -12.44 26.77 -19.97
CA PRO A 37 -13.03 26.61 -18.62
C PRO A 37 -14.32 25.79 -18.67
N GLY A 38 -14.51 24.87 -17.72
CA GLY A 38 -15.68 23.98 -17.66
C GLY A 38 -15.57 22.72 -18.50
N ASP A 39 -14.52 22.55 -19.27
CA ASP A 39 -14.22 21.29 -19.97
C ASP A 39 -13.17 20.50 -19.16
N TYR A 40 -13.62 19.43 -18.48
CA TYR A 40 -12.80 18.57 -17.61
C TYR A 40 -12.17 17.39 -18.38
N SER A 41 -12.19 17.39 -19.70
CA SER A 41 -11.54 16.35 -20.49
C SER A 41 -10.02 16.39 -20.37
N GLN A 42 -9.40 15.21 -20.44
CA GLN A 42 -7.93 15.08 -20.44
C GLN A 42 -7.31 15.92 -21.58
N ASP A 43 -7.90 15.86 -22.76
CA ASP A 43 -7.43 16.63 -23.93
C ASP A 43 -7.40 18.14 -23.70
N ASN A 44 -8.28 18.66 -22.84
CA ASN A 44 -8.29 20.07 -22.46
C ASN A 44 -7.18 20.40 -21.47
N TYR A 45 -6.96 19.53 -20.48
CA TYR A 45 -5.90 19.73 -19.48
C TYR A 45 -4.50 19.50 -20.04
N ASP A 46 -4.33 18.67 -21.05
CA ASP A 46 -3.05 18.46 -21.74
C ASP A 46 -2.54 19.69 -22.50
N LYS A 47 -3.41 20.70 -22.73
CA LYS A 47 -3.03 21.97 -23.36
C LYS A 47 -2.29 22.93 -22.45
N ILE A 48 -2.34 22.71 -21.14
CA ILE A 48 -1.77 23.62 -20.17
C ILE A 48 -0.59 22.99 -19.43
N ASP A 49 0.32 23.83 -18.97
CA ASP A 49 1.44 23.44 -18.13
C ASP A 49 1.56 24.42 -16.98
N LEU A 50 1.40 23.92 -15.75
CA LEU A 50 1.51 24.70 -14.54
C LEU A 50 2.89 24.59 -13.87
N HIS A 51 3.84 23.90 -14.52
CA HIS A 51 5.21 23.81 -14.03
C HIS A 51 6.02 25.09 -14.34
N ARG A 52 7.10 25.24 -13.62
CA ARG A 52 8.10 26.27 -13.97
C ARG A 52 8.79 25.91 -15.30
N PRO A 53 9.15 26.90 -16.14
CA PRO A 53 9.02 28.36 -15.92
C PRO A 53 7.67 28.96 -16.31
N PHE A 54 6.76 28.19 -16.93
CA PHE A 54 5.54 28.72 -17.55
C PHE A 54 4.63 29.48 -16.58
N VAL A 55 4.40 28.91 -15.39
CA VAL A 55 3.55 29.53 -14.36
C VAL A 55 4.19 30.79 -13.74
N ASP A 56 5.50 30.93 -13.81
CA ASP A 56 6.22 32.10 -13.28
C ASP A 56 6.01 33.38 -14.11
N GLU A 57 5.53 33.23 -15.36
CA GLU A 57 5.21 34.36 -16.25
C GLU A 57 3.83 34.96 -15.94
N VAL A 58 3.00 34.26 -15.19
CA VAL A 58 1.66 34.71 -14.83
C VAL A 58 1.74 35.84 -13.81
N VAL A 59 1.04 36.93 -14.11
CA VAL A 59 0.84 38.06 -13.19
C VAL A 59 -0.65 38.21 -12.95
N LEU A 60 -1.05 38.29 -11.69
CA LEU A 60 -2.42 38.55 -11.28
C LEU A 60 -2.57 40.00 -10.80
N ILE A 61 -3.80 40.42 -10.54
CA ILE A 61 -4.10 41.74 -9.99
C ILE A 61 -4.65 41.61 -8.57
N SER A 62 -4.07 42.35 -7.63
CA SER A 62 -4.57 42.41 -6.26
C SER A 62 -5.85 43.22 -6.15
N PRO A 63 -6.61 43.08 -5.06
CA PRO A 63 -7.79 43.91 -4.77
C PRO A 63 -7.49 45.42 -4.76
N THR A 64 -6.24 45.78 -4.50
CA THR A 64 -5.79 47.20 -4.55
C THR A 64 -5.21 47.64 -5.90
N GLY A 65 -5.32 46.78 -6.94
CA GLY A 65 -4.88 47.08 -8.29
C GLY A 65 -3.37 46.93 -8.55
N LYS A 66 -2.64 46.29 -7.64
CA LYS A 66 -1.20 46.03 -7.79
C LYS A 66 -0.93 44.71 -8.46
N PRO A 67 0.19 44.58 -9.22
CA PRO A 67 0.58 43.30 -9.78
C PRO A 67 0.98 42.31 -8.67
N MET A 68 0.49 41.08 -8.78
CA MET A 68 0.84 39.95 -7.92
C MET A 68 1.61 38.92 -8.72
N LYS A 69 2.62 38.34 -8.12
CA LYS A 69 3.41 37.25 -8.70
C LYS A 69 3.28 36.02 -7.84
N ARG A 70 3.47 34.85 -8.46
CA ARG A 70 3.49 33.59 -7.77
C ARG A 70 4.56 33.58 -6.66
N GLU A 71 4.20 33.01 -5.52
CA GLU A 71 5.18 32.68 -4.48
C GLU A 71 6.19 31.66 -5.02
N THR A 72 7.47 31.89 -4.76
CA THR A 72 8.56 31.08 -5.32
C THR A 72 8.82 29.79 -4.53
N ASP A 73 8.46 29.79 -3.26
CA ASP A 73 8.57 28.62 -2.43
C ASP A 73 7.51 27.58 -2.85
N LEU A 74 7.91 26.33 -2.84
CA LEU A 74 7.01 25.21 -3.10
C LEU A 74 6.60 24.60 -1.77
N ILE A 75 5.38 24.06 -1.74
CA ILE A 75 4.97 23.22 -0.62
C ILE A 75 5.86 21.99 -0.58
N ASP A 76 6.16 21.50 0.61
CA ASP A 76 6.98 20.29 0.80
C ASP A 76 6.31 19.11 0.10
N VAL A 77 7.08 18.31 -0.65
CA VAL A 77 6.62 17.09 -1.33
C VAL A 77 5.98 16.08 -0.36
N TRP A 78 6.34 16.14 0.90
CA TRP A 78 5.69 15.35 1.95
C TRP A 78 4.23 15.75 2.20
N PHE A 79 3.82 16.95 1.79
CA PHE A 79 2.41 17.32 1.80
C PHE A 79 1.63 16.49 0.76
N ASP A 80 2.15 16.30 -0.43
CA ASP A 80 1.51 15.51 -1.48
C ASP A 80 1.30 14.08 -1.01
N SER A 81 2.35 13.44 -0.47
CA SER A 81 2.25 12.09 0.06
C SER A 81 1.35 11.97 1.29
N GLY A 82 1.36 12.98 2.16
CA GLY A 82 0.51 13.04 3.35
C GLY A 82 -0.96 13.35 3.04
N ALA A 83 -1.24 13.95 1.89
CA ALA A 83 -2.58 14.24 1.40
C ALA A 83 -3.26 13.02 0.73
N MET A 84 -2.51 11.94 0.45
CA MET A 84 -2.97 10.78 -0.32
C MET A 84 -4.34 10.23 0.11
N PRO A 85 -4.68 10.08 1.40
CA PRO A 85 -5.95 9.46 1.79
C PRO A 85 -7.20 10.16 1.25
N TYR A 86 -7.14 11.46 1.03
CA TYR A 86 -8.26 12.22 0.48
C TYR A 86 -8.01 12.68 -0.96
N ALA A 87 -6.76 12.86 -1.34
CA ALA A 87 -6.42 13.21 -2.71
C ALA A 87 -6.73 12.09 -3.70
N GLN A 88 -6.50 10.82 -3.34
CA GLN A 88 -6.77 9.67 -4.20
C GLN A 88 -8.25 9.50 -4.58
N ILE A 89 -9.16 10.00 -3.75
CA ILE A 89 -10.60 9.95 -4.01
C ILE A 89 -11.14 11.28 -4.54
N HIS A 90 -10.25 12.21 -4.89
CA HIS A 90 -10.56 13.53 -5.44
C HIS A 90 -11.48 14.38 -4.53
N TYR A 91 -11.30 14.25 -3.21
CA TYR A 91 -12.01 15.08 -2.24
C TYR A 91 -11.56 16.55 -2.33
N PRO A 92 -12.44 17.56 -2.20
CA PRO A 92 -13.87 17.49 -1.88
C PRO A 92 -14.80 17.42 -3.10
N PHE A 93 -14.28 17.28 -4.31
CA PHE A 93 -15.03 17.36 -5.56
C PHE A 93 -15.81 16.08 -5.84
N GLU A 94 -15.23 14.94 -5.50
CA GLU A 94 -15.84 13.62 -5.60
C GLU A 94 -15.78 12.92 -4.23
N HIS A 95 -16.58 11.88 -4.03
CA HIS A 95 -16.59 11.04 -2.82
C HIS A 95 -16.65 11.80 -1.48
N LYS A 96 -17.19 13.04 -1.51
CA LYS A 96 -17.25 13.90 -0.33
C LYS A 96 -18.04 13.25 0.82
N ALA A 97 -19.15 12.60 0.49
CA ALA A 97 -20.01 11.98 1.50
C ALA A 97 -19.32 10.80 2.20
N GLU A 98 -18.56 10.00 1.47
CA GLU A 98 -17.84 8.84 2.01
C GLU A 98 -16.77 9.27 3.02
N LEU A 99 -16.06 10.35 2.74
CA LEU A 99 -15.04 10.86 3.64
C LEU A 99 -15.66 11.61 4.83
N ASP A 100 -16.62 12.48 4.61
CA ASP A 100 -17.30 13.25 5.66
C ASP A 100 -18.01 12.31 6.66
N ASN A 101 -18.60 11.21 6.18
CA ASN A 101 -19.25 10.19 7.00
C ASN A 101 -18.28 9.16 7.61
N ARG A 102 -16.98 9.30 7.37
CA ARG A 102 -15.94 8.42 7.91
C ARG A 102 -16.07 6.95 7.47
N THR A 103 -16.62 6.67 6.28
CA THR A 103 -16.76 5.31 5.76
C THR A 103 -15.48 4.79 5.10
N VAL A 104 -14.65 5.68 4.54
CA VAL A 104 -13.40 5.33 3.87
C VAL A 104 -12.16 5.93 4.57
N TYR A 105 -12.37 6.67 5.66
CA TYR A 105 -11.34 7.38 6.38
C TYR A 105 -11.69 7.49 7.87
N PRO A 106 -10.74 7.33 8.83
CA PRO A 106 -9.31 7.00 8.60
C PRO A 106 -9.09 5.61 7.99
N ALA A 107 -7.91 5.37 7.39
CA ALA A 107 -7.55 4.05 6.86
C ALA A 107 -7.58 3.00 7.97
N ASP A 108 -7.96 1.76 7.63
CA ASP A 108 -7.99 0.69 8.63
C ASP A 108 -6.60 0.25 9.06
N PHE A 109 -5.64 0.22 8.12
CA PHE A 109 -4.31 -0.30 8.37
C PHE A 109 -3.26 0.34 7.47
N ILE A 110 -2.03 0.50 8.01
CA ILE A 110 -0.84 0.91 7.26
C ILE A 110 0.39 0.12 7.73
N ALA A 111 1.29 -0.25 6.82
CA ALA A 111 2.54 -0.91 7.14
C ALA A 111 3.67 -0.38 6.26
N GLU A 112 4.70 0.18 6.90
CA GLU A 112 5.91 0.69 6.26
C GLU A 112 7.11 0.53 7.20
N GLY A 113 8.31 0.89 6.73
CA GLY A 113 9.54 0.82 7.53
C GLY A 113 9.53 1.77 8.73
N VAL A 114 10.32 1.45 9.74
CA VAL A 114 10.45 2.24 10.98
C VAL A 114 10.94 3.68 10.75
N ASP A 115 11.65 3.93 9.65
CA ASP A 115 12.11 5.26 9.24
C ASP A 115 10.94 6.20 8.92
N GLN A 116 9.76 5.67 8.58
CA GLN A 116 8.55 6.45 8.27
C GLN A 116 7.90 7.08 9.50
N THR A 117 8.36 6.78 10.70
CA THR A 117 8.03 7.54 11.92
C THR A 117 8.46 9.00 11.85
N ARG A 118 9.45 9.31 11.00
CA ARG A 118 9.92 10.67 10.67
C ARG A 118 9.68 11.04 9.20
N GLY A 119 8.77 10.37 8.55
CA GLY A 119 8.40 10.57 7.16
C GLY A 119 6.90 10.44 6.97
N TRP A 120 6.47 9.45 6.22
CA TRP A 120 5.08 9.30 5.80
C TRP A 120 4.09 9.12 6.95
N PHE A 121 4.40 8.33 7.97
CA PHE A 121 3.52 8.20 9.15
C PHE A 121 3.26 9.55 9.81
N PHE A 122 4.31 10.36 9.97
CA PHE A 122 4.19 11.68 10.56
C PHE A 122 3.37 12.64 9.70
N THR A 123 3.65 12.72 8.39
CA THR A 123 2.97 13.67 7.49
C THR A 123 1.50 13.32 7.30
N LEU A 124 1.17 12.05 7.13
CA LEU A 124 -0.22 11.58 7.13
C LEU A 124 -0.97 12.04 8.38
N HIS A 125 -0.38 11.83 9.55
CA HIS A 125 -1.02 12.13 10.82
C HIS A 125 -1.14 13.63 11.08
N ALA A 126 -0.09 14.39 10.75
CA ALA A 126 -0.09 15.86 10.91
C ALA A 126 -1.16 16.51 10.04
N ILE A 127 -1.24 16.15 8.74
CA ILE A 127 -2.24 16.70 7.81
C ILE A 127 -3.65 16.28 8.21
N SER A 128 -3.84 15.02 8.57
CA SER A 128 -5.11 14.49 9.07
C SER A 128 -5.64 15.26 10.28
N THR A 129 -4.77 15.50 11.23
CA THR A 129 -5.13 16.26 12.45
C THR A 129 -5.49 17.69 12.12
N MET A 130 -4.71 18.37 11.28
CA MET A 130 -4.97 19.77 10.91
C MET A 130 -6.23 19.95 10.07
N VAL A 131 -6.51 19.02 9.13
CA VAL A 131 -7.61 19.19 8.16
C VAL A 131 -8.91 18.56 8.65
N PHE A 132 -8.82 17.39 9.33
CA PHE A 132 -9.98 16.59 9.65
C PHE A 132 -10.20 16.37 11.16
N ASP A 133 -9.34 16.90 12.01
CA ASP A 133 -9.34 16.63 13.46
C ASP A 133 -9.44 15.12 13.75
N SER A 134 -8.60 14.34 13.10
CA SER A 134 -8.65 12.88 13.09
C SER A 134 -7.28 12.25 12.99
N VAL A 135 -7.18 10.98 13.42
CA VAL A 135 -6.06 10.11 13.03
C VAL A 135 -6.14 9.79 11.54
N ALA A 136 -4.99 9.51 10.91
CA ALA A 136 -4.94 9.11 9.50
C ALA A 136 -5.25 7.62 9.29
N TYR A 137 -4.94 6.80 10.27
CA TYR A 137 -5.09 5.33 10.26
C TYR A 137 -5.40 4.81 11.66
N LYS A 138 -6.09 3.65 11.72
CA LYS A 138 -6.51 3.02 12.97
C LYS A 138 -5.45 2.07 13.53
N ALA A 139 -4.78 1.33 12.64
CA ALA A 139 -3.72 0.38 12.99
C ALA A 139 -2.49 0.58 12.13
N VAL A 140 -1.31 0.33 12.70
CA VAL A 140 -0.02 0.47 12.01
C VAL A 140 0.94 -0.64 12.41
N ILE A 141 1.62 -1.21 11.42
CA ILE A 141 2.83 -1.99 11.65
C ILE A 141 4.02 -1.17 11.17
N SER A 142 4.92 -0.85 12.10
CA SER A 142 6.21 -0.23 11.81
C SER A 142 7.24 -1.32 11.62
N ASN A 143 7.57 -1.64 10.36
CA ASN A 143 8.46 -2.75 10.03
C ASN A 143 9.91 -2.48 10.44
N GLY A 144 10.54 -3.49 11.04
CA GLY A 144 11.96 -3.51 11.32
C GLY A 144 12.81 -3.54 10.04
N LEU A 145 14.12 -3.42 10.21
CA LEU A 145 15.07 -3.46 9.11
C LEU A 145 15.33 -4.90 8.64
N VAL A 146 15.55 -5.08 7.34
CA VAL A 146 16.11 -6.31 6.78
C VAL A 146 17.62 -6.19 6.84
N LEU A 147 18.25 -7.08 7.63
CA LEU A 147 19.69 -7.15 7.87
C LEU A 147 20.29 -8.36 7.14
N ASP A 148 21.60 -8.37 6.95
CA ASP A 148 22.28 -9.57 6.48
C ASP A 148 22.19 -10.71 7.52
N LYS A 149 22.61 -11.92 7.15
CA LYS A 149 22.59 -13.10 8.03
C LYS A 149 23.34 -12.91 9.34
N ASN A 150 24.30 -11.98 9.40
CA ASN A 150 25.10 -11.67 10.58
C ASN A 150 24.46 -10.56 11.44
N GLY A 151 23.38 -9.94 10.95
CA GLY A 151 22.69 -8.84 11.64
C GLY A 151 23.25 -7.45 11.33
N ASN A 152 24.04 -7.31 10.26
CA ASN A 152 24.56 -6.02 9.83
C ASN A 152 23.61 -5.38 8.80
N LYS A 153 23.57 -4.04 8.79
CA LYS A 153 22.80 -3.30 7.77
C LYS A 153 23.35 -3.63 6.37
N MET A 154 22.45 -4.01 5.47
CA MET A 154 22.79 -4.27 4.07
C MET A 154 23.21 -2.98 3.36
N SER A 155 24.26 -3.08 2.56
CA SER A 155 24.77 -1.96 1.75
C SER A 155 25.44 -2.50 0.49
N LYS A 156 25.14 -1.89 -0.65
CA LYS A 156 25.82 -2.20 -1.92
C LYS A 156 27.34 -2.00 -1.81
N ARG A 157 27.77 -0.99 -1.04
CA ARG A 157 29.18 -0.69 -0.83
C ARG A 157 29.94 -1.79 -0.07
N LEU A 158 29.26 -2.47 0.86
CA LEU A 158 29.84 -3.55 1.65
C LEU A 158 29.73 -4.92 0.96
N GLY A 159 28.99 -5.01 -0.14
CA GLY A 159 28.78 -6.27 -0.87
C GLY A 159 27.95 -7.31 -0.11
N ASN A 160 27.25 -6.91 0.95
CA ASN A 160 26.41 -7.77 1.78
C ASN A 160 24.90 -7.61 1.49
N ALA A 161 24.55 -6.86 0.45
CA ALA A 161 23.16 -6.72 0.02
C ALA A 161 22.76 -7.95 -0.83
N VAL A 162 21.66 -8.59 -0.46
CA VAL A 162 21.04 -9.65 -1.26
C VAL A 162 20.22 -9.01 -2.37
N ASP A 163 20.34 -9.52 -3.58
CA ASP A 163 19.48 -9.14 -4.68
C ASP A 163 18.11 -9.84 -4.52
N PRO A 164 17.02 -9.09 -4.27
CA PRO A 164 15.72 -9.70 -4.07
C PRO A 164 15.20 -10.41 -5.31
N PHE A 165 15.51 -9.92 -6.52
CA PHE A 165 15.08 -10.57 -7.76
C PHE A 165 15.82 -11.89 -7.99
N GLY A 166 17.12 -11.94 -7.71
CA GLY A 166 17.90 -13.19 -7.73
C GLY A 166 17.36 -14.23 -6.74
N ALA A 167 17.02 -13.81 -5.53
CA ALA A 167 16.41 -14.70 -4.54
C ALA A 167 15.03 -15.22 -4.99
N ILE A 168 14.19 -14.36 -5.58
CA ILE A 168 12.88 -14.74 -6.12
C ILE A 168 13.04 -15.71 -7.30
N GLU A 169 13.97 -15.48 -8.21
CA GLU A 169 14.24 -16.36 -9.34
C GLU A 169 14.72 -17.74 -8.88
N GLN A 170 15.55 -17.79 -7.85
CA GLN A 170 16.15 -19.05 -7.36
C GLN A 170 15.18 -19.86 -6.49
N TYR A 171 14.44 -19.23 -5.58
CA TYR A 171 13.63 -19.92 -4.57
C TYR A 171 12.12 -19.80 -4.77
N GLY A 172 11.67 -18.92 -5.67
CA GLY A 172 10.26 -18.56 -5.85
C GLY A 172 9.80 -17.46 -4.90
N SER A 173 8.86 -16.64 -5.37
CA SER A 173 8.32 -15.51 -4.62
C SER A 173 7.63 -15.94 -3.32
N ASP A 174 6.92 -17.07 -3.33
CA ASP A 174 6.17 -17.55 -2.18
C ASP A 174 7.10 -17.96 -1.03
N ALA A 175 8.21 -18.65 -1.33
CA ALA A 175 9.18 -19.05 -0.33
C ALA A 175 9.87 -17.83 0.31
N VAL A 176 10.25 -16.83 -0.50
CA VAL A 176 10.85 -15.59 0.00
C VAL A 176 9.87 -14.84 0.90
N ARG A 177 8.62 -14.63 0.45
CA ARG A 177 7.59 -13.94 1.22
C ARG A 177 7.24 -14.68 2.51
N TRP A 178 7.08 -16.00 2.43
CA TRP A 178 6.78 -16.82 3.62
C TRP A 178 7.89 -16.76 4.65
N TYR A 179 9.15 -16.88 4.20
CA TYR A 179 10.31 -16.73 5.07
C TYR A 179 10.31 -15.35 5.76
N MET A 180 10.09 -14.27 5.03
CA MET A 180 10.09 -12.93 5.61
C MET A 180 9.00 -12.73 6.66
N ILE A 181 7.82 -13.34 6.47
CA ILE A 181 6.70 -13.21 7.40
C ILE A 181 6.88 -14.12 8.63
N THR A 182 7.39 -15.33 8.44
CA THR A 182 7.43 -16.35 9.52
C THR A 182 8.72 -16.36 10.32
N ASN A 183 9.82 -15.81 9.78
CA ASN A 183 11.13 -15.85 10.45
C ASN A 183 11.19 -14.95 11.69
N SER A 184 10.65 -13.74 11.61
CA SER A 184 10.57 -12.80 12.74
C SER A 184 9.28 -11.99 12.68
N SER A 185 8.89 -11.40 13.82
CA SER A 185 7.75 -10.48 13.84
C SER A 185 8.05 -9.25 12.98
N PRO A 186 7.03 -8.64 12.32
CA PRO A 186 7.25 -7.56 11.37
C PRO A 186 8.00 -6.34 11.96
N TRP A 187 7.78 -6.04 13.25
CA TRP A 187 8.42 -4.92 13.95
C TRP A 187 9.85 -5.23 14.44
N ASP A 188 10.28 -6.50 14.37
CA ASP A 188 11.65 -6.88 14.69
C ASP A 188 12.55 -6.81 13.45
N ASN A 189 13.85 -6.62 13.66
CA ASN A 189 14.79 -6.71 12.57
C ASN A 189 14.92 -8.14 12.06
N LEU A 190 14.71 -8.31 10.75
CA LEU A 190 14.84 -9.59 10.07
C LEU A 190 16.30 -9.83 9.66
N LYS A 191 16.91 -10.93 10.09
CA LYS A 191 18.15 -11.42 9.51
C LYS A 191 17.84 -12.26 8.28
N PHE A 192 18.16 -11.75 7.10
CA PHE A 192 17.89 -12.46 5.86
C PHE A 192 19.00 -13.45 5.57
N ASP A 193 18.63 -14.73 5.50
CA ASP A 193 19.52 -15.84 5.15
C ASP A 193 18.88 -16.70 4.06
N GLU A 194 19.52 -16.81 2.91
CA GLU A 194 19.04 -17.62 1.78
C GLU A 194 18.89 -19.10 2.15
N ALA A 195 19.72 -19.61 3.06
CA ALA A 195 19.58 -20.98 3.56
C ALA A 195 18.22 -21.18 4.28
N GLY A 196 17.73 -20.15 4.98
CA GLY A 196 16.41 -20.18 5.61
C GLY A 196 15.27 -20.14 4.59
N VAL A 197 15.44 -19.39 3.50
CA VAL A 197 14.47 -19.40 2.38
C VAL A 197 14.41 -20.78 1.72
N GLN A 198 15.57 -21.39 1.46
CA GLN A 198 15.66 -22.72 0.92
C GLN A 198 15.00 -23.76 1.84
N GLU A 199 15.19 -23.63 3.13
CA GLU A 199 14.56 -24.52 4.11
C GLU A 199 13.04 -24.43 4.08
N VAL A 200 12.47 -23.20 4.04
CA VAL A 200 11.01 -23.00 3.88
C VAL A 200 10.50 -23.63 2.59
N SER A 201 11.20 -23.42 1.47
CA SER A 201 10.82 -24.02 0.19
C SER A 201 10.80 -25.55 0.27
N ARG A 202 11.79 -26.15 0.92
CA ARG A 202 11.91 -27.62 1.00
C ARG A 202 10.95 -28.24 2.01
N THR A 203 10.84 -27.66 3.22
CA THR A 203 10.10 -28.30 4.32
C THR A 203 8.63 -27.96 4.31
N PHE A 204 8.26 -26.71 4.06
CA PHE A 204 6.86 -26.32 4.05
C PHE A 204 6.22 -26.50 2.67
N PHE A 205 6.66 -25.76 1.66
CA PHE A 205 6.07 -25.84 0.33
C PHE A 205 6.31 -27.21 -0.32
N GLY A 206 7.47 -27.81 -0.13
CA GLY A 206 7.77 -29.15 -0.62
C GLY A 206 6.81 -30.21 -0.06
N LYS A 207 6.56 -30.18 1.26
CA LYS A 207 5.60 -31.13 1.88
C LYS A 207 4.17 -30.86 1.42
N LEU A 208 3.74 -29.61 1.35
CA LEU A 208 2.41 -29.25 0.86
C LEU A 208 2.21 -29.76 -0.58
N PHE A 209 3.18 -29.50 -1.46
CA PHE A 209 3.15 -29.98 -2.84
C PHE A 209 3.15 -31.49 -2.95
N GLN A 210 3.99 -32.18 -2.15
CA GLN A 210 4.04 -33.65 -2.14
C GLN A 210 2.71 -34.26 -1.68
N THR A 211 2.08 -33.71 -0.65
CA THR A 211 0.77 -34.15 -0.17
C THR A 211 -0.30 -34.01 -1.25
N TYR A 212 -0.34 -32.87 -1.94
CA TYR A 212 -1.24 -32.66 -3.06
C TYR A 212 -0.94 -33.58 -4.24
N SER A 213 0.34 -33.76 -4.59
CA SER A 213 0.75 -34.66 -5.68
C SER A 213 0.41 -36.12 -5.40
N PHE A 214 0.54 -36.57 -4.16
CA PHE A 214 0.13 -37.89 -3.74
C PHE A 214 -1.37 -38.10 -3.96
N LEU A 215 -2.20 -37.17 -3.46
CA LEU A 215 -3.65 -37.23 -3.64
C LEU A 215 -4.02 -37.30 -5.14
N THR A 216 -3.49 -36.36 -5.93
CA THR A 216 -3.85 -36.25 -7.35
C THR A 216 -3.35 -37.46 -8.19
N MET A 217 -2.18 -37.98 -7.83
CA MET A 217 -1.63 -39.17 -8.51
C MET A 217 -2.56 -40.36 -8.33
N TYR A 218 -2.98 -40.66 -7.11
CA TYR A 218 -3.86 -41.82 -6.87
C TYR A 218 -5.30 -41.58 -7.36
N ALA A 219 -5.81 -40.35 -7.21
CA ALA A 219 -7.09 -40.00 -7.80
C ALA A 219 -7.14 -40.24 -9.32
N ASN A 220 -6.06 -39.89 -10.02
CA ASN A 220 -5.95 -40.13 -11.46
C ASN A 220 -5.84 -41.62 -11.79
N VAL A 221 -5.10 -42.41 -11.01
CA VAL A 221 -4.96 -43.87 -11.23
C VAL A 221 -6.30 -44.56 -11.02
N ASP A 222 -7.05 -44.19 -9.99
CA ASP A 222 -8.33 -44.77 -9.64
C ASP A 222 -9.50 -44.22 -10.46
N GLY A 223 -9.28 -43.16 -11.26
CA GLY A 223 -10.33 -42.43 -11.95
C GLY A 223 -11.30 -41.72 -11.00
N TRP A 224 -10.83 -41.41 -9.79
CA TRP A 224 -11.67 -40.81 -8.76
C TRP A 224 -11.78 -39.28 -8.97
N TYR A 225 -12.98 -38.78 -8.77
CA TYR A 225 -13.26 -37.35 -8.65
C TYR A 225 -14.35 -37.15 -7.58
N TYR A 226 -14.32 -35.99 -6.95
CA TYR A 226 -15.27 -35.69 -5.89
C TYR A 226 -16.69 -35.55 -6.47
N ALA A 227 -17.53 -36.53 -6.22
CA ALA A 227 -18.94 -36.57 -6.66
C ALA A 227 -19.87 -37.20 -5.61
N GLU A 228 -19.34 -37.47 -4.43
CA GLU A 228 -20.09 -38.12 -3.36
C GLU A 228 -20.96 -37.11 -2.61
N THR A 229 -22.02 -37.63 -2.00
CA THR A 229 -22.83 -36.85 -1.04
C THR A 229 -22.02 -36.64 0.23
N ASP A 230 -22.15 -35.46 0.84
CA ASP A 230 -21.50 -35.17 2.11
C ASP A 230 -21.88 -36.18 3.19
N VAL A 231 -20.85 -36.81 3.75
CA VAL A 231 -21.03 -37.74 4.88
C VAL A 231 -21.19 -36.94 6.16
N PRO A 232 -22.26 -37.17 6.96
CA PRO A 232 -22.43 -36.52 8.25
C PRO A 232 -21.22 -36.72 9.16
N MET A 233 -20.89 -35.74 9.97
CA MET A 233 -19.70 -35.76 10.82
C MET A 233 -19.71 -36.99 11.78
N SER A 234 -20.88 -37.40 12.27
CA SER A 234 -21.04 -38.58 13.14
C SER A 234 -20.72 -39.92 12.49
N GLU A 235 -20.77 -39.98 11.16
CA GLU A 235 -20.54 -41.21 10.36
C GLU A 235 -19.11 -41.26 9.76
N ARG A 236 -18.35 -40.18 9.90
CA ARG A 236 -16.96 -40.14 9.42
C ARG A 236 -16.03 -40.94 10.36
N PRO A 237 -14.98 -41.57 9.81
CA PRO A 237 -13.92 -42.18 10.61
C PRO A 237 -13.33 -41.21 11.65
N GLU A 238 -12.79 -41.76 12.73
CA GLU A 238 -12.23 -40.95 13.81
C GLU A 238 -11.10 -40.03 13.33
N ILE A 239 -10.25 -40.50 12.44
CA ILE A 239 -9.15 -39.74 11.87
C ILE A 239 -9.63 -38.53 11.03
N ASP A 240 -10.70 -38.71 10.26
CA ASP A 240 -11.29 -37.60 9.47
C ASP A 240 -11.90 -36.55 10.39
N ARG A 241 -12.57 -37.00 11.46
CA ARG A 241 -13.12 -36.07 12.48
C ARG A 241 -12.01 -35.31 13.22
N TRP A 242 -10.92 -36.01 13.53
CA TRP A 242 -9.76 -35.39 14.16
C TRP A 242 -9.13 -34.32 13.29
N ILE A 243 -8.79 -34.61 12.04
CA ILE A 243 -8.14 -33.62 11.17
C ILE A 243 -9.03 -32.41 10.87
N LEU A 244 -10.34 -32.62 10.73
CA LEU A 244 -11.29 -31.52 10.56
C LEU A 244 -11.42 -30.67 11.82
N SER A 245 -11.37 -31.27 13.00
CA SER A 245 -11.34 -30.54 14.30
C SER A 245 -10.07 -29.71 14.42
N GLU A 246 -8.92 -30.26 14.05
CA GLU A 246 -7.65 -29.55 14.05
C GLU A 246 -7.64 -28.39 13.03
N LEU A 247 -8.20 -28.61 11.84
CA LEU A 247 -8.34 -27.56 10.84
C LEU A 247 -9.23 -26.41 11.32
N ASN A 248 -10.38 -26.70 11.92
CA ASN A 248 -11.26 -25.66 12.47
C ASN A 248 -10.61 -24.91 13.65
N THR A 249 -9.82 -25.61 14.45
CA THR A 249 -9.02 -25.00 15.52
C THR A 249 -7.95 -24.06 14.93
N LEU A 250 -7.27 -24.51 13.86
CA LEU A 250 -6.32 -23.67 13.14
C LEU A 250 -6.99 -22.41 12.58
N VAL A 251 -8.11 -22.54 11.88
CA VAL A 251 -8.85 -21.40 11.31
C VAL A 251 -9.16 -20.37 12.39
N LYS A 252 -9.76 -20.80 13.49
CA LYS A 252 -10.08 -19.93 14.63
C LYS A 252 -8.84 -19.20 15.18
N ASN A 253 -7.72 -19.90 15.33
CA ASN A 253 -6.51 -19.31 15.88
C ASN A 253 -5.83 -18.35 14.87
N VAL A 254 -5.87 -18.67 13.59
CA VAL A 254 -5.33 -17.80 12.51
C VAL A 254 -6.16 -16.53 12.40
N GLU A 255 -7.50 -16.63 12.43
CA GLU A 255 -8.38 -15.47 12.47
C GLU A 255 -8.05 -14.55 13.65
N ALA A 256 -7.93 -15.11 14.86
CA ALA A 256 -7.56 -14.35 16.05
C ALA A 256 -6.17 -13.68 15.92
N CYS A 257 -5.20 -14.35 15.29
CA CYS A 257 -3.89 -13.74 15.01
C CYS A 257 -3.98 -12.57 14.02
N TYR A 258 -4.81 -12.67 12.99
CA TYR A 258 -4.98 -11.58 12.03
C TYR A 258 -5.75 -10.40 12.64
N GLU A 259 -6.76 -10.65 13.46
CA GLU A 259 -7.47 -9.60 14.22
C GLU A 259 -6.51 -8.81 15.13
N ASP A 260 -5.48 -9.49 15.66
CA ASP A 260 -4.46 -8.89 16.54
C ASP A 260 -3.20 -8.43 15.78
N TYR A 261 -3.22 -8.40 14.43
CA TYR A 261 -2.10 -8.02 13.59
C TYR A 261 -0.80 -8.82 13.82
N GLU A 262 -0.92 -10.12 14.07
CA GLU A 262 0.16 -11.06 14.36
C GLU A 262 0.40 -12.06 13.20
N PRO A 263 0.82 -11.59 12.00
CA PRO A 263 0.93 -12.45 10.83
C PRO A 263 1.99 -13.55 10.98
N THR A 264 3.03 -13.29 11.76
CA THR A 264 4.08 -14.28 12.04
C THR A 264 3.55 -15.48 12.81
N LYS A 265 2.71 -15.24 13.81
CA LYS A 265 2.07 -16.33 14.58
C LYS A 265 1.11 -17.10 13.69
N ALA A 266 0.29 -16.40 12.89
CA ALA A 266 -0.62 -17.03 11.93
C ALA A 266 0.12 -17.95 10.96
N GLY A 267 1.20 -17.44 10.33
CA GLY A 267 1.99 -18.21 9.40
C GLY A 267 2.64 -19.45 10.03
N ARG A 268 3.17 -19.34 11.23
CA ARG A 268 3.75 -20.49 11.96
C ARG A 268 2.71 -21.56 12.30
N LEU A 269 1.53 -21.15 12.74
CA LEU A 269 0.43 -22.11 13.00
C LEU A 269 0.03 -22.87 11.73
N ILE A 270 -0.06 -22.20 10.60
CA ILE A 270 -0.34 -22.84 9.31
C ILE A 270 0.78 -23.81 8.92
N GLN A 271 2.03 -23.38 9.07
CA GLN A 271 3.20 -24.21 8.75
C GLN A 271 3.23 -25.49 9.58
N ASP A 272 3.06 -25.37 10.90
CA ASP A 272 3.06 -26.50 11.83
C ASP A 272 1.91 -27.47 11.52
N PHE A 273 0.72 -26.97 11.23
CA PHE A 273 -0.42 -27.81 10.83
C PHE A 273 -0.13 -28.61 9.55
N VAL A 274 0.42 -27.96 8.52
CA VAL A 274 0.75 -28.64 7.26
C VAL A 274 1.85 -29.69 7.47
N ILE A 275 2.91 -29.32 8.19
CA ILE A 275 4.08 -30.20 8.36
C ILE A 275 3.77 -31.38 9.27
N ASP A 276 3.11 -31.13 10.41
CA ASP A 276 3.00 -32.13 11.48
C ASP A 276 1.68 -32.91 11.42
N LYS A 277 0.64 -32.35 10.81
CA LYS A 277 -0.70 -32.98 10.79
C LYS A 277 -1.13 -33.44 9.40
N VAL A 278 -1.01 -32.59 8.38
CA VAL A 278 -1.48 -32.95 7.02
C VAL A 278 -0.49 -33.87 6.32
N SER A 279 0.80 -33.53 6.37
CA SER A 279 1.84 -34.28 5.62
C SER A 279 2.29 -35.56 6.32
N THR A 280 2.06 -35.69 7.62
CA THR A 280 2.55 -36.82 8.41
C THR A 280 1.52 -37.94 8.56
N TRP A 281 0.26 -37.63 8.45
CA TRP A 281 -0.89 -38.52 8.54
C TRP A 281 -1.64 -38.67 7.21
#